data_cabb25bb82ef1c4d53d18218701de9d1
#
_entry.id   cabb25bb82ef1c4d53d18218701de9d1
#
_cell.length_a   1.000
_cell.length_b   1.000
_cell.length_c   1.000
_cell.angle_alpha   90.00
_cell.angle_beta   90.00
_cell.angle_gamma   90.00
#
_symmetry.space_group_name_H-M   'P 1'
#
loop_
_entity.id
_entity.type
_entity.pdbx_description
1 polymer ?
#
loop_
_entity_poly.entity_id
_entity_poly.type
_entity_poly.pdbx_seq_one_letter_code
_entity_poly.pdbx_strand_id
1 'polypeptide(L)'
;AEELFLKHGGHPHRDEENGIYCSTGSLGLGITVAVGRALANKNRKVHVLISDGESAEGSVWEALRFIKESNLPNIEVYVNVNGYAAYDKVDVKYLVDRLKVFLPTINIRYTSVNQYPFLRGLNAHYHVMSEQDYKSTL
;
A
#
# COMPACT_ATOMS: atom_id res chain seq x y z
N ALA A 1 -16.54 -9.10 0.60
CA ALA A 1 -15.16 -9.08 0.11
C ALA A 1 -14.88 -10.26 -0.83
N GLU A 2 -15.25 -11.47 -0.44
CA GLU A 2 -15.01 -12.70 -1.23
C GLU A 2 -15.64 -12.64 -2.62
N GLU A 3 -16.91 -12.26 -2.73
CA GLU A 3 -17.63 -12.11 -4.00
C GLU A 3 -16.93 -11.11 -4.94
N LEU A 4 -16.44 -10.00 -4.40
CA LEU A 4 -15.69 -9.00 -5.17
C LEU A 4 -14.35 -9.55 -5.64
N PHE A 5 -13.66 -10.32 -4.79
CA PHE A 5 -12.41 -10.96 -5.15
C PHE A 5 -12.62 -12.01 -6.27
N LEU A 6 -13.66 -12.82 -6.18
CA LEU A 6 -14.01 -13.81 -7.21
C LEU A 6 -14.39 -13.14 -8.54
N LYS A 7 -15.05 -11.98 -8.49
CA LYS A 7 -15.45 -11.21 -9.68
C LYS A 7 -14.26 -10.51 -10.35
N HIS A 8 -13.36 -9.92 -9.57
CA HIS A 8 -12.34 -8.99 -10.07
C HIS A 8 -10.90 -9.50 -9.95
N GLY A 9 -10.66 -10.54 -9.15
CA GLY A 9 -9.32 -11.02 -8.85
C GLY A 9 -8.52 -10.07 -7.94
N GLY A 10 -7.19 -10.26 -7.91
CA GLY A 10 -6.28 -9.48 -7.07
C GLY A 10 -6.05 -8.03 -7.55
N HIS A 11 -6.38 -7.75 -8.81
CA HIS A 11 -6.26 -6.41 -9.42
C HIS A 11 -7.60 -5.97 -9.98
N PRO A 12 -8.52 -5.49 -9.12
CA PRO A 12 -9.85 -5.11 -9.55
C PRO A 12 -9.84 -3.95 -10.53
N HIS A 13 -10.72 -4.02 -11.53
CA HIS A 13 -11.06 -2.90 -12.38
C HIS A 13 -12.03 -1.95 -11.66
N ARG A 14 -12.10 -0.71 -12.14
CA ARG A 14 -13.08 0.27 -11.65
C ARG A 14 -14.50 -0.31 -11.73
N ASP A 15 -15.21 -0.28 -10.60
CA ASP A 15 -16.57 -0.74 -10.42
C ASP A 15 -17.23 0.12 -9.34
N GLU A 16 -17.78 1.27 -9.74
CA GLU A 16 -18.33 2.26 -8.80
C GLU A 16 -19.55 1.75 -8.05
N GLU A 17 -20.34 0.86 -8.64
CA GLU A 17 -21.51 0.26 -8.00
C GLU A 17 -21.10 -0.54 -6.77
N ASN A 18 -19.92 -1.17 -6.81
CA ASN A 18 -19.33 -1.92 -5.71
C ASN A 18 -18.31 -1.12 -4.89
N GLY A 19 -18.22 0.19 -5.10
CA GLY A 19 -17.32 1.08 -4.35
C GLY A 19 -15.86 1.06 -4.80
N ILE A 20 -15.54 0.43 -5.93
CA ILE A 20 -14.19 0.40 -6.51
C ILE A 20 -14.04 1.58 -7.48
N TYR A 21 -13.48 2.68 -6.99
CA TYR A 21 -13.43 3.95 -7.75
C TYR A 21 -12.24 4.08 -8.70
N CYS A 22 -11.27 3.19 -8.64
CA CYS A 22 -10.15 3.17 -9.58
C CYS A 22 -9.70 1.74 -9.82
N SER A 23 -9.17 1.46 -11.01
CA SER A 23 -8.49 0.20 -11.29
C SER A 23 -7.17 0.15 -10.53
N THR A 24 -6.71 -1.04 -10.19
CA THR A 24 -5.48 -1.29 -9.42
C THR A 24 -4.46 -2.08 -10.22
N GLY A 25 -3.29 -2.36 -9.62
CA GLY A 25 -2.20 -3.16 -10.21
C GLY A 25 -0.99 -2.33 -10.64
N SER A 26 -1.13 -1.02 -10.82
CA SER A 26 0.01 -0.15 -11.06
C SER A 26 0.51 0.45 -9.75
N LEU A 27 1.71 0.07 -9.33
CA LEU A 27 2.34 0.60 -8.11
C LEU A 27 2.51 2.11 -8.20
N GLY A 28 2.32 2.81 -7.08
CA GLY A 28 2.41 4.27 -6.99
C GLY A 28 1.17 5.02 -7.48
N LEU A 29 0.20 4.35 -8.13
CA LEU A 29 -1.02 4.99 -8.60
C LEU A 29 -2.00 5.28 -7.44
N GLY A 30 -2.10 4.38 -6.48
CA GLY A 30 -3.07 4.50 -5.39
C GLY A 30 -2.93 5.80 -4.59
N ILE A 31 -1.71 6.20 -4.28
CA ILE A 31 -1.45 7.44 -3.54
C ILE A 31 -1.77 8.69 -4.36
N THR A 32 -1.53 8.69 -5.67
CA THR A 32 -1.87 9.83 -6.55
C THR A 32 -3.37 10.00 -6.69
N VAL A 33 -4.12 8.89 -6.81
CA VAL A 33 -5.59 8.91 -6.79
C VAL A 33 -6.11 9.42 -5.44
N ALA A 34 -5.49 9.01 -4.32
CA ALA A 34 -5.86 9.48 -2.98
C ALA A 34 -5.66 11.00 -2.83
N VAL A 35 -4.57 11.55 -3.37
CA VAL A 35 -4.34 13.00 -3.43
C VAL A 35 -5.45 13.71 -4.21
N GLY A 36 -5.79 13.22 -5.40
CA GLY A 36 -6.88 13.78 -6.20
C GLY A 36 -8.22 13.78 -5.47
N ARG A 37 -8.52 12.69 -4.74
CA ARG A 37 -9.77 12.59 -3.94
C ARG A 37 -9.77 13.54 -2.74
N ALA A 38 -8.63 13.72 -2.08
CA ALA A 38 -8.49 14.67 -0.98
C ALA A 38 -8.67 16.13 -1.43
N LEU A 39 -8.13 16.46 -2.60
CA LEU A 39 -8.32 17.78 -3.23
C LEU A 39 -9.77 18.04 -3.63
N ALA A 40 -10.42 17.05 -4.24
CA ALA A 40 -11.78 17.18 -4.75
C ALA A 40 -12.83 17.42 -3.65
N ASN A 41 -12.58 16.93 -2.43
CA ASN A 41 -13.48 17.14 -1.29
C ASN A 41 -12.68 17.22 0.02
N LYS A 42 -12.42 18.42 0.46
CA LYS A 42 -11.66 18.70 1.70
C LYS A 42 -12.37 18.27 3.00
N ASN A 43 -13.68 18.05 2.94
CA ASN A 43 -14.46 17.58 4.08
C ASN A 43 -14.44 16.04 4.22
N ARG A 44 -13.91 15.33 3.22
CA ARG A 44 -13.77 13.88 3.25
C ARG A 44 -12.40 13.52 3.76
N LYS A 45 -12.34 12.64 4.77
CA LYS A 45 -11.09 11.97 5.11
C LYS A 45 -10.75 10.92 4.06
N VAL A 46 -9.49 10.90 3.66
CA VAL A 46 -8.93 9.93 2.71
C VAL A 46 -7.81 9.18 3.41
N HIS A 47 -7.92 7.87 3.44
CA HIS A 47 -6.87 6.98 3.96
C HIS A 47 -6.26 6.24 2.77
N VAL A 48 -4.93 6.21 2.71
CA VAL A 48 -4.20 5.45 1.70
C VAL A 48 -3.15 4.59 2.35
N LEU A 49 -3.13 3.32 1.98
CA LEU A 49 -2.12 2.35 2.40
C LEU A 49 -1.24 2.03 1.19
N ILE A 50 0.06 2.18 1.37
CA ILE A 50 1.09 1.79 0.42
C ILE A 50 2.04 0.78 1.06
N SER A 51 2.83 0.09 0.24
CA SER A 51 3.87 -0.82 0.69
C SER A 51 5.27 -0.21 0.59
N ASP A 52 6.23 -0.84 1.26
CA ASP A 52 7.64 -0.49 1.12
C ASP A 52 8.15 -0.76 -0.30
N GLY A 53 7.73 -1.85 -0.94
CA GLY A 53 8.03 -2.13 -2.34
C GLY A 53 7.46 -1.08 -3.30
N GLU A 54 6.23 -0.61 -3.06
CA GLU A 54 5.61 0.46 -3.84
C GLU A 54 6.36 1.79 -3.71
N SER A 55 7.09 1.99 -2.62
CA SER A 55 7.91 3.19 -2.40
C SER A 55 9.13 3.27 -3.33
N ALA A 56 9.38 2.28 -4.18
CA ALA A 56 10.33 2.38 -5.30
C ALA A 56 9.84 3.29 -6.43
N GLU A 57 8.52 3.51 -6.52
CA GLU A 57 7.93 4.34 -7.57
C GLU A 57 8.12 5.84 -7.32
N GLY A 58 8.57 6.57 -8.33
CA GLY A 58 8.78 8.02 -8.24
C GLY A 58 7.51 8.80 -7.88
N SER A 59 6.36 8.35 -8.39
CA SER A 59 5.05 8.96 -8.11
C SER A 59 4.67 8.96 -6.63
N VAL A 60 5.17 8.02 -5.84
CA VAL A 60 4.98 8.01 -4.37
C VAL A 60 5.63 9.25 -3.76
N TRP A 61 6.88 9.53 -4.11
CA TRP A 61 7.65 10.66 -3.57
C TRP A 61 7.08 12.01 -4.02
N GLU A 62 6.64 12.10 -5.27
CA GLU A 62 5.95 13.26 -5.80
C GLU A 62 4.64 13.54 -5.03
N ALA A 63 3.86 12.49 -4.77
CA ALA A 63 2.62 12.59 -4.03
C ALA A 63 2.86 13.01 -2.56
N LEU A 64 3.84 12.41 -1.88
CA LEU A 64 4.20 12.78 -0.50
C LEU A 64 4.63 14.24 -0.39
N ARG A 65 5.49 14.70 -1.32
CA ARG A 65 5.89 16.10 -1.42
C ARG A 65 4.68 17.00 -1.60
N PHE A 66 3.80 16.65 -2.54
CA PHE A 66 2.61 17.44 -2.85
C PHE A 66 1.65 17.53 -1.64
N ILE A 67 1.42 16.42 -0.92
CA ILE A 67 0.59 16.40 0.30
C ILE A 67 1.13 17.39 1.32
N LYS A 68 2.44 17.38 1.56
CA LYS A 68 3.09 18.28 2.51
C LYS A 68 3.03 19.74 2.07
N GLU A 69 3.42 20.06 0.83
CA GLU A 69 3.49 21.44 0.32
C GLU A 69 2.10 22.07 0.18
N SER A 70 1.11 21.29 -0.20
CA SER A 70 -0.29 21.75 -0.34
C SER A 70 -1.06 21.75 0.99
N ASN A 71 -0.42 21.32 2.09
CA ASN A 71 -1.02 21.22 3.42
C ASN A 71 -2.41 20.57 3.37
N LEU A 72 -2.47 19.30 2.94
CA LEU A 72 -3.71 18.56 2.84
C LEU A 72 -4.01 17.83 4.18
N PRO A 73 -4.85 18.40 5.06
CA PRO A 73 -5.09 17.84 6.39
C PRO A 73 -6.03 16.64 6.39
N ASN A 74 -6.71 16.42 5.28
CA ASN A 74 -7.73 15.39 5.13
C ASN A 74 -7.23 14.10 4.49
N ILE A 75 -5.90 13.94 4.31
CA ILE A 75 -5.29 12.70 3.84
C ILE A 75 -4.37 12.10 4.91
N GLU A 76 -4.54 10.82 5.17
CA GLU A 76 -3.67 10.03 6.06
C GLU A 76 -2.99 8.93 5.25
N VAL A 77 -1.65 8.97 5.24
CA VAL A 77 -0.83 7.99 4.52
C VAL A 77 -0.28 6.97 5.50
N TYR A 78 -0.51 5.70 5.20
CA TYR A 78 0.01 4.55 5.92
C TYR A 78 0.98 3.80 5.02
N VAL A 79 2.10 3.36 5.57
CA VAL A 79 3.07 2.51 4.87
C VAL A 79 3.23 1.21 5.62
N ASN A 80 2.94 0.10 4.97
CA ASN A 80 3.27 -1.22 5.48
C ASN A 80 4.72 -1.56 5.11
N VAL A 81 5.54 -1.82 6.12
CA VAL A 81 6.96 -2.11 5.95
C VAL A 81 7.23 -3.54 6.43
N ASN A 82 7.60 -4.40 5.50
CA ASN A 82 7.98 -5.78 5.78
C ASN A 82 9.44 -6.10 5.38
N GLY A 83 10.14 -5.15 4.74
CA GLY A 83 11.53 -5.28 4.32
C GLY A 83 11.73 -5.96 2.97
N TYR A 84 10.64 -6.18 2.20
CA TYR A 84 10.73 -6.83 0.90
C TYR A 84 9.88 -6.10 -0.14
N ALA A 85 10.49 -5.88 -1.30
CA ALA A 85 9.79 -5.56 -2.54
C ALA A 85 9.55 -6.85 -3.36
N ALA A 86 8.95 -6.73 -4.54
CA ALA A 86 8.68 -7.89 -5.39
C ALA A 86 9.96 -8.64 -5.83
N TYR A 87 11.07 -7.92 -5.99
CA TYR A 87 12.29 -8.46 -6.58
C TYR A 87 13.52 -8.37 -5.67
N ASP A 88 13.48 -7.59 -4.59
CA ASP A 88 14.64 -7.38 -3.73
C ASP A 88 14.23 -7.01 -2.29
N LYS A 89 15.23 -7.02 -1.40
CA LYS A 89 15.09 -6.51 -0.04
C LYS A 89 15.07 -4.98 -0.05
N VAL A 90 14.34 -4.42 0.91
CA VAL A 90 14.30 -2.98 1.14
C VAL A 90 15.17 -2.63 2.35
N ASP A 91 16.05 -1.63 2.21
CA ASP A 91 16.69 -1.00 3.37
C ASP A 91 15.63 -0.21 4.16
N VAL A 92 15.06 -0.89 5.14
CA VAL A 92 13.95 -0.38 5.95
C VAL A 92 14.31 0.93 6.66
N LYS A 93 15.51 1.00 7.25
CA LYS A 93 15.92 2.21 7.97
C LYS A 93 16.00 3.40 7.04
N TYR A 94 16.70 3.25 5.93
CA TYR A 94 16.87 4.30 4.94
C TYR A 94 15.52 4.75 4.34
N LEU A 95 14.62 3.79 4.04
CA LEU A 95 13.29 4.10 3.53
C LEU A 95 12.47 4.90 4.55
N VAL A 96 12.40 4.45 5.81
CA VAL A 96 11.60 5.10 6.85
C VAL A 96 12.10 6.50 7.15
N ASP A 97 13.42 6.69 7.21
CA ASP A 97 14.02 8.01 7.43
C ASP A 97 13.64 8.98 6.30
N ARG A 98 13.70 8.55 5.04
CA ARG A 98 13.29 9.34 3.88
C ARG A 98 11.78 9.67 3.91
N LEU A 99 10.93 8.68 4.17
CA LEU A 99 9.47 8.88 4.24
C LEU A 99 9.11 9.96 5.26
N LYS A 100 9.73 9.93 6.42
CA LYS A 100 9.50 10.92 7.48
C LYS A 100 10.01 12.33 7.13
N VAL A 101 11.07 12.42 6.31
CA VAL A 101 11.53 13.72 5.80
C VAL A 101 10.52 14.29 4.80
N PHE A 102 10.01 13.46 3.89
CA PHE A 102 9.02 13.90 2.89
C PHE A 102 7.68 14.26 3.51
N LEU A 103 7.18 13.42 4.42
CA LEU A 103 5.90 13.62 5.09
C LEU A 103 6.02 13.25 6.58
N PRO A 104 6.32 14.21 7.48
CA PRO A 104 6.51 13.93 8.92
C PRO A 104 5.32 13.26 9.60
N THR A 105 4.11 13.44 9.06
CA THR A 105 2.86 12.86 9.59
C THR A 105 2.57 11.44 9.07
N ILE A 106 3.49 10.85 8.31
CA ILE A 106 3.30 9.53 7.73
C ILE A 106 3.22 8.43 8.82
N ASN A 107 2.29 7.52 8.65
CA ASN A 107 2.08 6.40 9.58
C ASN A 107 2.84 5.16 9.10
N ILE A 108 3.85 4.73 9.85
CA ILE A 108 4.60 3.51 9.54
C ILE A 108 4.01 2.34 10.32
N ARG A 109 3.77 1.23 9.64
CA ARG A 109 3.33 -0.04 10.21
C ARG A 109 4.31 -1.14 9.80
N TYR A 110 4.74 -1.95 10.75
CA TYR A 110 5.66 -3.03 10.50
C TYR A 110 4.93 -4.37 10.52
N THR A 111 5.20 -5.18 9.52
CA THR A 111 4.79 -6.58 9.48
C THR A 111 5.99 -7.46 9.20
N SER A 112 5.87 -8.75 9.41
CA SER A 112 6.96 -9.69 9.20
C SER A 112 6.46 -10.93 8.46
N VAL A 113 7.15 -11.32 7.42
CA VAL A 113 6.92 -12.60 6.72
C VAL A 113 7.25 -13.81 7.59
N ASN A 114 8.09 -13.63 8.62
CA ASN A 114 8.48 -14.71 9.54
C ASN A 114 7.35 -15.10 10.51
N GLN A 115 6.22 -14.41 10.49
CA GLN A 115 5.06 -14.72 11.30
C GLN A 115 4.49 -16.11 10.97
N TYR A 116 4.64 -16.53 9.72
CA TYR A 116 4.15 -17.84 9.24
C TYR A 116 5.29 -18.70 8.71
N PRO A 117 5.39 -19.98 9.14
CA PRO A 117 6.52 -20.85 8.77
C PRO A 117 6.66 -21.13 7.27
N PHE A 118 5.57 -21.05 6.52
CA PHE A 118 5.54 -21.27 5.07
C PHE A 118 5.92 -20.03 4.26
N LEU A 119 5.98 -18.84 4.87
CA LEU A 119 6.45 -17.61 4.21
C LEU A 119 7.94 -17.42 4.48
N ARG A 120 8.75 -17.31 3.43
CA ARG A 120 10.21 -17.14 3.55
C ARG A 120 10.75 -16.10 2.59
N GLY A 121 11.26 -15.00 3.14
CA GLY A 121 11.99 -13.97 2.38
C GLY A 121 11.20 -13.47 1.18
N LEU A 122 11.88 -13.29 0.05
CA LEU A 122 11.27 -12.85 -1.21
C LEU A 122 10.23 -13.85 -1.76
N ASN A 123 10.39 -15.15 -1.48
CA ASN A 123 9.45 -16.16 -1.96
C ASN A 123 8.05 -16.00 -1.34
N ALA A 124 7.93 -15.33 -0.19
CA ALA A 124 6.63 -15.04 0.44
C ALA A 124 5.71 -14.25 -0.49
N HIS A 125 6.26 -13.38 -1.35
CA HIS A 125 5.49 -12.58 -2.29
C HIS A 125 4.77 -13.44 -3.36
N TYR A 126 5.36 -14.58 -3.71
CA TYR A 126 4.85 -15.48 -4.74
C TYR A 126 4.25 -16.77 -4.19
N HIS A 127 4.18 -16.90 -2.85
CA HIS A 127 3.65 -18.12 -2.23
C HIS A 127 2.16 -18.27 -2.51
N VAL A 128 1.80 -19.37 -3.13
CA VAL A 128 0.40 -19.77 -3.31
C VAL A 128 0.00 -20.61 -2.09
N MET A 129 -0.89 -20.05 -1.26
CA MET A 129 -1.31 -20.70 -0.02
C MET A 129 -2.09 -21.99 -0.30
N SER A 130 -1.65 -23.09 0.31
CA SER A 130 -2.38 -24.35 0.33
C SER A 130 -3.49 -24.30 1.40
N GLU A 131 -4.43 -25.26 1.34
CA GLU A 131 -5.44 -25.42 2.39
C GLU A 131 -4.81 -25.68 3.76
N GLN A 132 -3.69 -26.40 3.79
CA GLN A 132 -2.95 -26.67 5.03
C GLN A 132 -2.30 -25.41 5.58
N ASP A 133 -1.71 -24.57 4.73
CA ASP A 133 -1.16 -23.27 5.14
C ASP A 133 -2.27 -22.42 5.76
N TYR A 134 -3.43 -22.29 5.08
CA TYR A 134 -4.58 -21.54 5.57
C TYR A 134 -5.04 -22.06 6.96
N LYS A 135 -5.21 -23.36 7.12
CA LYS A 135 -5.61 -23.97 8.41
C LYS A 135 -4.59 -23.70 9.52
N SER A 136 -3.32 -23.54 9.19
CA SER A 136 -2.27 -23.24 10.17
C SER A 136 -2.28 -21.77 10.65
N THR A 137 -3.06 -20.91 10.01
CA THR A 137 -3.18 -19.47 10.37
C THR A 137 -4.41 -19.17 11.24
N LEU A 138 -5.30 -20.15 11.42
CA LEU A 138 -6.50 -20.03 12.27
C LEU A 138 -6.18 -20.43 13.70
#